data_c81a457ac90124dbb9b39c7e187ad659
#
_entry.id   c81a457ac90124dbb9b39c7e187ad659
#
_cell.length_a   1.000
_cell.length_b   1.000
_cell.length_c   1.000
_cell.angle_alpha   90.00
_cell.angle_beta   90.00
_cell.angle_gamma   90.00
#
_symmetry.space_group_name_H-M   'P 1'
#
loop_
_entity.id
_entity.type
_entity.pdbx_description
1 polymer ?
#
loop_
_entity_poly.entity_id
_entity_poly.type
_entity_poly.pdbx_seq_one_letter_code
_entity_poly.pdbx_strand_id
1 'polypeptide(L)'
;NYNSFATGTIPMTSGKWYWEANRNASGSQVIMGIADPRVVRGTDPWGSAYIWAMKDDNNGDLRHNNTNYGSGQGWNGAVYSNASDVVSVAYDADNAALYFAVNGTWVNGTHSSASVPTSGSSKTGAFTTNLVSGNAYIPFFGSQVNATRGWDVNFGQKPFKYTVPTGFNAGI
;
A
#
# COMPACT_ATOMS: atom_id res chain seq x y z
N ASN A 1 -4.64 -22.16 6.88
CA ASN A 1 -4.14 -20.86 6.41
C ASN A 1 -5.35 -19.98 6.09
N TYR A 2 -5.60 -18.99 6.94
CA TYR A 2 -6.72 -18.06 6.76
C TYR A 2 -6.19 -16.78 6.11
N ASN A 3 -6.13 -16.78 4.79
CA ASN A 3 -5.80 -15.61 4.03
C ASN A 3 -7.10 -14.89 3.69
N SER A 4 -7.40 -13.82 4.39
CA SER A 4 -8.55 -12.97 4.12
C SER A 4 -8.13 -11.62 3.59
N PHE A 5 -8.92 -11.08 2.67
CA PHE A 5 -8.72 -9.72 2.18
C PHE A 5 -10.02 -9.05 1.78
N ALA A 6 -9.97 -7.74 1.74
CA ALA A 6 -10.98 -6.88 1.16
C ALA A 6 -10.33 -5.96 0.12
N THR A 7 -11.11 -5.54 -0.86
CA THR A 7 -10.69 -4.61 -1.89
C THR A 7 -11.65 -3.46 -1.99
N GLY A 8 -11.15 -2.30 -2.42
CA GLY A 8 -12.00 -1.28 -2.98
C GLY A 8 -12.66 -1.76 -4.27
N THR A 9 -13.68 -1.05 -4.71
CA THR A 9 -14.46 -1.39 -5.93
C THR A 9 -14.24 -0.40 -7.06
N ILE A 10 -13.60 0.74 -6.79
CA ILE A 10 -13.32 1.78 -7.78
C ILE A 10 -11.94 1.52 -8.38
N PRO A 11 -11.83 1.23 -9.69
CA PRO A 11 -10.57 1.04 -10.35
C PRO A 11 -9.86 2.37 -10.65
N MET A 12 -8.60 2.44 -10.30
CA MET A 12 -7.72 3.57 -10.57
C MET A 12 -6.92 3.29 -11.84
N THR A 13 -7.39 3.77 -12.99
CA THR A 13 -6.76 3.57 -14.30
C THR A 13 -5.91 4.77 -14.75
N SER A 14 -6.18 5.93 -14.20
CA SER A 14 -5.46 7.18 -14.47
C SER A 14 -5.55 8.12 -13.28
N GLY A 15 -4.77 9.20 -13.27
CA GLY A 15 -4.76 10.18 -12.20
C GLY A 15 -3.91 9.72 -10.99
N LYS A 16 -4.00 10.50 -9.92
CA LYS A 16 -3.19 10.34 -8.72
C LYS A 16 -4.08 10.33 -7.50
N TRP A 17 -3.98 9.29 -6.71
CA TRP A 17 -4.92 8.91 -5.68
C TRP A 17 -4.23 8.81 -4.32
N TYR A 18 -4.88 9.25 -3.26
CA TYR A 18 -4.38 9.17 -1.90
C TYR A 18 -5.48 8.69 -0.96
N TRP A 19 -5.13 7.79 -0.05
CA TRP A 19 -6.00 7.37 1.05
C TRP A 19 -5.18 7.00 2.28
N GLU A 20 -5.85 6.92 3.40
CA GLU A 20 -5.28 6.50 4.67
C GLU A 20 -6.04 5.29 5.22
N ALA A 21 -5.36 4.45 5.96
CA ALA A 21 -5.98 3.42 6.75
C ALA A 21 -5.24 3.21 8.06
N ASN A 22 -5.98 2.96 9.11
CA ASN A 22 -5.42 2.53 10.37
C ASN A 22 -5.94 1.13 10.73
N ARG A 23 -5.14 0.43 11.49
CA ARG A 23 -5.52 -0.89 11.99
C ARG A 23 -6.48 -0.73 13.16
N ASN A 24 -7.45 -1.63 13.25
CA ASN A 24 -8.37 -1.66 14.39
C ASN A 24 -7.88 -2.52 15.56
N ALA A 25 -6.73 -3.17 15.43
CA ALA A 25 -6.10 -3.97 16.49
C ALA A 25 -4.59 -4.03 16.32
N SER A 26 -3.86 -4.10 17.43
CA SER A 26 -2.41 -4.33 17.44
C SER A 26 -2.05 -5.77 17.04
N GLY A 27 -0.83 -5.95 16.58
CA GLY A 27 -0.26 -7.25 16.22
C GLY A 27 0.42 -7.23 14.84
N SER A 28 0.71 -8.38 14.25
CA SER A 28 1.41 -8.52 12.98
C SER A 28 0.59 -9.25 11.91
N GLN A 29 1.12 -9.39 10.73
CA GLN A 29 0.60 -10.14 9.59
C GLN A 29 -0.63 -9.51 8.91
N VAL A 30 -0.65 -8.20 8.81
CA VAL A 30 -1.55 -7.48 7.92
C VAL A 30 -0.76 -6.85 6.76
N ILE A 31 -1.46 -6.56 5.68
CA ILE A 31 -0.88 -6.06 4.44
C ILE A 31 -1.87 -5.10 3.79
N MET A 32 -1.38 -4.01 3.24
CA MET A 32 -2.20 -3.09 2.47
C MET A 32 -1.46 -2.50 1.28
N GLY A 33 -2.21 -2.12 0.26
CA GLY A 33 -1.68 -1.53 -0.95
C GLY A 33 -2.71 -1.50 -2.06
N ILE A 34 -2.33 -1.99 -3.23
CA ILE A 34 -3.22 -2.12 -4.39
C ILE A 34 -3.21 -3.55 -4.93
N ALA A 35 -4.27 -3.91 -5.63
CA ALA A 35 -4.37 -5.17 -6.34
C ALA A 35 -4.92 -4.97 -7.76
N ASP A 36 -4.55 -5.87 -8.65
CA ASP A 36 -5.23 -6.07 -9.91
C ASP A 36 -6.63 -6.66 -9.62
N PRO A 37 -7.70 -6.20 -10.26
CA PRO A 37 -9.06 -6.74 -10.04
C PRO A 37 -9.23 -8.24 -10.27
N ARG A 38 -8.27 -8.88 -10.95
CA ARG A 38 -8.23 -10.34 -11.14
C ARG A 38 -7.82 -11.12 -9.89
N VAL A 39 -7.46 -10.45 -8.80
CA VAL A 39 -7.11 -11.11 -7.53
C VAL A 39 -8.27 -11.99 -7.06
N VAL A 40 -7.98 -13.26 -6.75
CA VAL A 40 -8.99 -14.24 -6.35
C VAL A 40 -8.97 -14.44 -4.84
N ARG A 41 -10.16 -14.49 -4.22
CA ARG A 41 -10.29 -14.77 -2.79
C ARG A 41 -9.67 -16.12 -2.44
N GLY A 42 -9.02 -16.19 -1.30
CA GLY A 42 -8.30 -17.38 -0.86
C GLY A 42 -6.88 -17.53 -1.41
N THR A 43 -6.46 -16.61 -2.30
CA THR A 43 -5.06 -16.52 -2.70
C THR A 43 -4.22 -16.03 -1.53
N ASP A 44 -3.04 -16.60 -1.37
CA ASP A 44 -2.06 -16.07 -0.41
C ASP A 44 -1.66 -14.64 -0.82
N PRO A 45 -2.00 -13.62 -0.01
CA PRO A 45 -1.68 -12.23 -0.37
C PRO A 45 -0.18 -11.98 -0.46
N TRP A 46 0.64 -12.79 0.21
CA TRP A 46 2.11 -12.65 0.17
C TRP A 46 2.72 -13.12 -1.16
N GLY A 47 2.11 -14.14 -1.77
CA GLY A 47 2.62 -14.79 -2.97
C GLY A 47 1.98 -14.34 -4.27
N SER A 48 0.94 -13.54 -4.21
CA SER A 48 0.15 -13.19 -5.39
C SER A 48 0.88 -12.27 -6.37
N ALA A 49 0.85 -12.63 -7.65
CA ALA A 49 1.28 -11.76 -8.75
C ALA A 49 0.30 -10.59 -9.03
N TYR A 50 -0.86 -10.58 -8.37
CA TYR A 50 -1.90 -9.56 -8.52
C TYR A 50 -1.95 -8.55 -7.38
N ILE A 51 -1.01 -8.58 -6.44
CA ILE A 51 -0.99 -7.73 -5.26
C ILE A 51 0.35 -7.01 -5.17
N TRP A 52 0.30 -5.71 -4.91
CA TRP A 52 1.43 -4.84 -4.57
C TRP A 52 1.13 -4.18 -3.24
N ALA A 53 1.81 -4.61 -2.21
CA ALA A 53 1.45 -4.17 -0.88
C ALA A 53 2.63 -4.10 0.09
N MET A 54 2.47 -3.30 1.13
CA MET A 54 3.37 -3.22 2.26
C MET A 54 2.86 -4.10 3.40
N LYS A 55 3.74 -4.93 3.94
CA LYS A 55 3.50 -5.81 5.08
C LYS A 55 3.94 -5.15 6.38
N ASP A 56 3.28 -5.46 7.47
CA ASP A 56 3.50 -4.88 8.80
C ASP A 56 4.55 -5.57 9.66
N ASP A 57 5.22 -6.58 9.15
CA ASP A 57 6.24 -7.28 9.94
C ASP A 57 7.55 -6.49 10.07
N ASN A 58 8.50 -7.06 10.77
CA ASN A 58 9.71 -6.47 11.34
C ASN A 58 10.41 -5.35 10.55
N ASN A 59 10.12 -5.19 9.27
CA ASN A 59 10.77 -4.21 8.40
C ASN A 59 9.81 -3.43 7.49
N GLY A 60 8.49 -3.65 7.57
CA GLY A 60 7.54 -3.02 6.64
C GLY A 60 7.79 -3.43 5.19
N ASP A 61 7.99 -4.71 4.95
CA ASP A 61 8.40 -5.23 3.64
C ASP A 61 7.37 -4.95 2.53
N LEU A 62 7.84 -4.60 1.35
CA LEU A 62 7.01 -4.62 0.14
C LEU A 62 6.92 -6.03 -0.42
N ARG A 63 5.72 -6.40 -0.86
CA ARG A 63 5.39 -7.73 -1.37
C ARG A 63 4.73 -7.66 -2.73
N HIS A 64 5.23 -8.48 -3.64
CA HIS A 64 4.64 -8.76 -4.94
C HIS A 64 5.20 -10.07 -5.49
N ASN A 65 4.33 -10.93 -6.04
CA ASN A 65 4.71 -12.15 -6.75
C ASN A 65 5.72 -13.03 -5.99
N ASN A 66 5.40 -13.37 -4.75
CA ASN A 66 6.23 -14.18 -3.84
C ASN A 66 7.63 -13.60 -3.55
N THR A 67 7.86 -12.34 -3.89
CA THR A 67 9.13 -11.65 -3.66
C THR A 67 8.98 -10.65 -2.54
N ASN A 68 9.97 -10.67 -1.64
CA ASN A 68 10.13 -9.65 -0.61
C ASN A 68 11.15 -8.62 -1.09
N TYR A 69 10.70 -7.39 -1.28
CA TYR A 69 11.53 -6.26 -1.72
C TYR A 69 12.11 -5.47 -0.55
N GLY A 70 11.97 -5.95 0.69
CA GLY A 70 12.38 -5.23 1.88
C GLY A 70 13.77 -5.55 2.35
N SER A 71 14.01 -6.78 2.73
CA SER A 71 15.25 -7.19 3.34
C SER A 71 16.39 -7.30 2.31
N GLY A 72 17.40 -6.45 2.45
CA GLY A 72 18.57 -6.46 1.56
C GLY A 72 18.40 -5.76 0.21
N GLN A 73 17.24 -5.18 -0.06
CA GLN A 73 16.94 -4.46 -1.31
C GLN A 73 16.95 -2.92 -1.15
N GLY A 74 17.50 -2.43 -0.05
CA GLY A 74 17.54 -0.98 0.24
C GLY A 74 16.20 -0.39 0.70
N TRP A 75 15.20 -1.23 0.94
CA TRP A 75 13.95 -0.82 1.55
C TRP A 75 14.16 -0.51 3.03
N ASN A 76 13.78 0.67 3.40
CA ASN A 76 13.80 1.11 4.78
C ASN A 76 12.35 1.31 5.23
N GLY A 77 11.63 0.20 5.33
CA GLY A 77 10.23 0.18 5.70
C GLY A 77 10.02 0.66 7.11
N ALA A 78 8.84 1.18 7.37
CA ALA A 78 8.39 1.50 8.71
C ALA A 78 7.45 0.41 9.20
N VAL A 79 7.71 -0.10 10.39
CA VAL A 79 6.82 -1.04 11.08
C VAL A 79 5.56 -0.28 11.50
N TYR A 80 4.39 -0.85 11.21
CA TYR A 80 3.09 -0.34 11.66
C TYR A 80 2.35 -1.46 12.40
N SER A 81 2.68 -1.66 13.66
CA SER A 81 2.18 -2.79 14.48
C SER A 81 1.13 -2.38 15.54
N ASN A 82 0.93 -1.10 15.74
CA ASN A 82 -0.01 -0.59 16.72
C ASN A 82 -1.37 -0.25 16.10
N ALA A 83 -2.45 -0.38 16.87
CA ALA A 83 -3.80 0.00 16.43
C ALA A 83 -3.94 1.50 16.11
N SER A 84 -3.02 2.34 16.62
CA SER A 84 -3.00 3.78 16.34
C SER A 84 -2.21 4.17 15.10
N ASP A 85 -1.44 3.25 14.53
CA ASP A 85 -0.63 3.54 13.35
C ASP A 85 -1.51 3.78 12.13
N VAL A 86 -1.18 4.83 11.40
CA VAL A 86 -1.84 5.18 10.14
C VAL A 86 -0.88 4.92 9.00
N VAL A 87 -1.31 4.11 8.06
CA VAL A 87 -0.62 3.92 6.80
C VAL A 87 -1.30 4.79 5.74
N SER A 88 -0.51 5.62 5.09
CA SER A 88 -0.95 6.38 3.93
C SER A 88 -0.45 5.71 2.67
N VAL A 89 -1.31 5.66 1.66
CA VAL A 89 -0.97 5.16 0.34
C VAL A 89 -1.21 6.27 -0.68
N ALA A 90 -0.24 6.49 -1.56
CA ALA A 90 -0.38 7.35 -2.73
C ALA A 90 -0.06 6.53 -3.97
N TYR A 91 -0.98 6.54 -4.94
CA TYR A 91 -0.83 5.83 -6.19
C TYR A 91 -0.95 6.78 -7.38
N ASP A 92 0.13 6.91 -8.14
CA ASP A 92 0.16 7.62 -9.42
C ASP A 92 -0.05 6.61 -10.55
N ALA A 93 -1.30 6.52 -11.02
CA ALA A 93 -1.69 5.58 -12.07
C ALA A 93 -1.10 5.98 -13.44
N ASP A 94 -0.89 7.27 -13.68
CA ASP A 94 -0.33 7.78 -14.92
C ASP A 94 1.13 7.35 -15.10
N ASN A 95 1.87 7.26 -13.99
CA ASN A 95 3.26 6.85 -13.96
C ASN A 95 3.49 5.44 -13.43
N ALA A 96 2.45 4.70 -13.03
CA ALA A 96 2.57 3.38 -12.40
C ALA A 96 3.53 3.40 -11.20
N ALA A 97 3.25 4.27 -10.22
CA ALA A 97 4.11 4.50 -9.07
C ALA A 97 3.31 4.47 -7.77
N LEU A 98 3.65 3.54 -6.87
CA LEU A 98 2.99 3.30 -5.61
C LEU A 98 3.88 3.73 -4.45
N TYR A 99 3.35 4.53 -3.54
CA TYR A 99 4.08 5.09 -2.41
C TYR A 99 3.37 4.76 -1.11
N PHE A 100 4.15 4.60 -0.04
CA PHE A 100 3.64 4.36 1.30
C PHE A 100 4.22 5.34 2.31
N ALA A 101 3.43 5.69 3.31
CA ALA A 101 3.91 6.38 4.52
C ALA A 101 3.34 5.70 5.76
N VAL A 102 4.09 5.76 6.85
CA VAL A 102 3.63 5.35 8.17
C VAL A 102 3.71 6.56 9.10
N ASN A 103 2.59 6.88 9.73
CA ASN A 103 2.48 8.02 10.64
C ASN A 103 3.01 9.34 10.06
N GLY A 104 2.73 9.56 8.76
CA GLY A 104 3.13 10.77 8.03
C GLY A 104 4.57 10.77 7.51
N THR A 105 5.34 9.72 7.79
CA THR A 105 6.70 9.57 7.28
C THR A 105 6.69 8.67 6.05
N TRP A 106 7.08 9.21 4.89
CA TRP A 106 7.17 8.47 3.65
C TRP A 106 8.35 7.49 3.69
N VAL A 107 8.13 6.31 3.16
CA VAL A 107 9.11 5.22 3.13
C VAL A 107 9.59 4.94 1.71
N ASN A 108 10.72 4.31 1.58
CA ASN A 108 11.34 4.02 0.28
C ASN A 108 10.64 2.90 -0.46
N GLY A 109 10.37 3.10 -1.73
CA GLY A 109 9.84 2.07 -2.62
C GLY A 109 10.86 1.04 -3.03
N THR A 110 11.93 1.44 -3.59
CA THR A 110 12.84 0.48 -4.21
C THR A 110 14.31 0.79 -4.15
N HIS A 111 14.82 1.90 -3.73
CA HIS A 111 16.30 2.06 -3.80
C HIS A 111 16.88 3.35 -3.23
N SER A 112 16.15 4.20 -2.59
CA SER A 112 16.75 5.47 -2.18
C SER A 112 16.00 6.14 -1.05
N SER A 113 16.44 7.27 -0.63
CA SER A 113 15.88 8.03 0.48
C SER A 113 14.36 8.17 0.42
N ALA A 114 13.70 8.02 1.54
CA ALA A 114 12.28 8.32 1.68
C ALA A 114 11.99 9.72 1.14
N SER A 115 11.00 9.85 0.29
CA SER A 115 10.60 11.13 -0.24
C SER A 115 9.08 11.23 -0.33
N VAL A 116 8.58 12.43 -0.13
CA VAL A 116 7.19 12.74 -0.43
C VAL A 116 6.94 12.42 -1.90
N PRO A 117 5.85 11.73 -2.24
CA PRO A 117 5.51 11.46 -3.62
C PRO A 117 5.51 12.74 -4.44
N THR A 118 6.32 12.77 -5.47
CA THR A 118 6.27 13.82 -6.47
C THR A 118 5.64 13.23 -7.72
N SER A 119 4.62 13.88 -8.23
CA SER A 119 4.02 13.46 -9.48
C SER A 119 5.02 13.61 -10.61
N GLY A 120 5.51 12.54 -11.17
CA GLY A 120 6.39 12.61 -12.31
C GLY A 120 7.12 11.32 -12.62
N SER A 121 7.80 11.34 -13.74
CA SER A 121 8.50 10.17 -14.28
C SER A 121 9.71 9.72 -13.45
N SER A 122 10.22 10.56 -12.54
CA SER A 122 11.34 10.19 -11.67
C SER A 122 10.99 9.08 -10.67
N LYS A 123 9.73 8.98 -10.24
CA LYS A 123 9.21 7.93 -9.34
C LYS A 123 10.05 7.70 -8.08
N THR A 124 10.77 8.73 -7.62
CA THR A 124 11.67 8.61 -6.46
C THR A 124 10.89 8.18 -5.22
N GLY A 125 11.32 7.12 -4.55
CA GLY A 125 10.65 6.54 -3.40
C GLY A 125 9.47 5.62 -3.72
N ALA A 126 9.11 5.41 -4.99
CA ALA A 126 7.99 4.56 -5.38
C ALA A 126 8.35 3.07 -5.45
N PHE A 127 7.37 2.25 -5.18
CA PHE A 127 7.34 0.85 -5.60
C PHE A 127 6.78 0.78 -7.03
N THR A 128 7.59 0.34 -7.98
CA THR A 128 7.24 0.36 -9.40
C THR A 128 7.28 -1.00 -10.08
N THR A 129 7.78 -2.03 -9.39
CA THR A 129 8.01 -3.35 -9.98
C THR A 129 6.74 -3.94 -10.58
N ASN A 130 6.75 -4.23 -11.85
CA ASN A 130 5.63 -4.81 -12.62
C ASN A 130 4.32 -4.01 -12.58
N LEU A 131 4.32 -2.79 -12.10
CA LEU A 131 3.18 -1.88 -12.26
C LEU A 131 3.17 -1.33 -13.69
N VAL A 132 1.98 -1.26 -14.29
CA VAL A 132 1.79 -0.80 -15.66
C VAL A 132 0.81 0.37 -15.69
N SER A 133 1.23 1.47 -16.29
CA SER A 133 0.37 2.64 -16.49
C SER A 133 -0.86 2.27 -17.33
N GLY A 134 -2.01 2.80 -16.97
CA GLY A 134 -3.28 2.55 -17.65
C GLY A 134 -3.99 1.24 -17.25
N ASN A 135 -3.31 0.34 -16.53
CA ASN A 135 -3.98 -0.81 -15.95
C ASN A 135 -4.88 -0.41 -14.79
N ALA A 136 -5.97 -1.15 -14.61
CA ALA A 136 -6.86 -0.98 -13.49
C ALA A 136 -6.24 -1.57 -12.22
N TYR A 137 -6.11 -0.76 -11.17
CA TYR A 137 -5.77 -1.23 -9.83
C TYR A 137 -6.80 -0.74 -8.83
N ILE A 138 -7.04 -1.53 -7.79
CA ILE A 138 -8.00 -1.24 -6.73
C ILE A 138 -7.30 -1.25 -5.37
N PRO A 139 -7.74 -0.49 -4.37
CA PRO A 139 -7.22 -0.59 -3.01
C PRO A 139 -7.34 -2.00 -2.47
N PHE A 140 -6.32 -2.43 -1.72
CA PHE A 140 -6.22 -3.78 -1.19
C PHE A 140 -5.85 -3.76 0.30
N PHE A 141 -6.53 -4.61 1.09
CA PHE A 141 -6.34 -4.78 2.52
C PHE A 141 -6.42 -6.25 2.86
N GLY A 142 -5.37 -6.83 3.43
CA GLY A 142 -5.31 -8.26 3.70
C GLY A 142 -4.79 -8.61 5.09
N SER A 143 -5.05 -9.84 5.49
CA SER A 143 -4.53 -10.44 6.72
C SER A 143 -4.21 -11.92 6.49
N GLN A 144 -3.09 -12.37 7.05
CA GLN A 144 -2.66 -13.77 6.98
C GLN A 144 -3.02 -14.57 8.25
N VAL A 145 -3.57 -13.96 9.26
CA VAL A 145 -3.82 -14.63 10.55
C VAL A 145 -5.29 -14.94 10.80
N ASN A 146 -5.49 -15.98 11.57
CA ASN A 146 -6.79 -16.35 12.15
C ASN A 146 -7.11 -15.46 13.37
N ALA A 147 -7.07 -14.15 13.20
CA ALA A 147 -7.44 -13.19 14.23
C ALA A 147 -8.35 -12.12 13.62
N THR A 148 -9.29 -11.64 14.41
CA THR A 148 -10.14 -10.52 14.02
C THR A 148 -9.27 -9.27 13.89
N ARG A 149 -8.82 -9.00 12.69
CA ARG A 149 -8.04 -7.82 12.33
C ARG A 149 -8.68 -7.15 11.15
N GLY A 150 -8.86 -5.87 11.24
CA GLY A 150 -9.47 -5.08 10.20
C GLY A 150 -8.74 -3.76 9.99
N TRP A 151 -9.25 -3.03 9.08
CA TRP A 151 -8.77 -1.73 8.69
C TRP A 151 -9.91 -0.71 8.77
N ASP A 152 -9.65 0.41 9.40
CA ASP A 152 -10.50 1.59 9.33
C ASP A 152 -9.94 2.47 8.21
N VAL A 153 -10.67 2.51 7.08
CA VAL A 153 -10.19 3.15 5.87
C VAL A 153 -10.82 4.52 5.69
N ASN A 154 -9.99 5.49 5.35
CA ASN A 154 -10.39 6.83 4.96
C ASN A 154 -10.08 7.04 3.47
N PHE A 155 -11.10 7.00 2.64
CA PHE A 155 -11.06 7.30 1.21
C PHE A 155 -11.48 8.76 0.89
N GLY A 156 -11.36 9.66 1.84
CA GLY A 156 -11.81 11.06 1.71
C GLY A 156 -13.17 11.35 2.32
N GLN A 157 -13.85 10.35 2.92
CA GLN A 157 -15.14 10.56 3.59
C GLN A 157 -15.02 11.33 4.93
N LYS A 158 -13.80 11.53 5.42
CA LYS A 158 -13.45 12.37 6.58
C LYS A 158 -12.11 13.08 6.34
N PRO A 159 -11.77 14.14 7.08
CA PRO A 159 -10.45 14.76 6.97
C PRO A 159 -9.32 13.74 7.12
N PHE A 160 -8.30 13.86 6.28
CA PHE A 160 -7.08 13.06 6.42
C PHE A 160 -6.28 13.51 7.63
N LYS A 161 -5.60 12.56 8.26
CA LYS A 161 -4.72 12.84 9.41
C LYS A 161 -3.41 13.49 8.96
N TYR A 162 -2.94 13.14 7.77
CA TYR A 162 -1.69 13.65 7.21
C TYR A 162 -1.93 14.44 5.92
N THR A 163 -0.96 15.26 5.57
CA THR A 163 -1.04 16.10 4.38
C THR A 163 -1.03 15.24 3.11
N VAL A 164 -2.03 15.43 2.28
CA VAL A 164 -2.08 14.84 0.94
C VAL A 164 -0.93 15.39 0.10
N PRO A 165 -0.13 14.54 -0.56
CA PRO A 165 0.96 15.02 -1.41
C PRO A 165 0.45 15.92 -2.54
N THR A 166 1.24 16.93 -2.87
CA THR A 166 0.89 17.87 -3.95
C THR A 166 0.65 17.13 -5.27
N GLY A 167 -0.47 17.42 -5.91
CA GLY A 167 -0.89 16.83 -7.18
C GLY A 167 -1.66 15.52 -7.05
N PHE A 168 -1.87 15.00 -5.83
CA PHE A 168 -2.73 13.85 -5.59
C PHE A 168 -4.14 14.27 -5.21
N ASN A 169 -5.12 13.51 -5.65
CA ASN A 169 -6.52 13.66 -5.25
C ASN A 169 -6.68 13.22 -3.78
N ALA A 170 -7.44 13.98 -3.03
CA ALA A 170 -7.77 13.68 -1.65
C ALA A 170 -8.91 12.64 -1.60
N GLY A 171 -8.57 11.38 -1.76
CA GLY A 171 -9.51 10.27 -1.76
C GLY A 171 -9.61 9.52 -3.08
N ILE A 172 -10.57 8.59 -3.13
CA ILE A 172 -10.88 7.72 -4.26
C ILE A 172 -12.35 7.85 -4.63
#